data_77f588a185de44af9079a7d6981257eb
#
_entry.id   77f588a185de44af9079a7d6981257eb
#
_cell.length_a   1.000
_cell.length_b   1.000
_cell.length_c   1.000
_cell.angle_alpha   90.00
_cell.angle_beta   90.00
_cell.angle_gamma   90.00
#
_symmetry.space_group_name_H-M   'P 1'
#
loop_
_entity.id
_entity.type
_entity.pdbx_description
1 polymer ?
#
loop_
_entity_poly.entity_id
_entity_poly.type
_entity_poly.pdbx_seq_one_letter_code
_entity_poly.pdbx_strand_id
1 'polypeptide(L)'
;MTKLFCDWFEGKWSNRNQAYRCPRSAAYVHVEHRRLSENEFHCTYRYEKKKQPYRSFKVKIHHEDGHIIVKNPEMDIVFRLENGCFVASTDQKLSEDIFCSNKAYLGSNHYHVMDKGVDIKTGRLIWGLEDDAYFEFERVGSV
;
A
#
# COMPACT_ATOMS: atom_id res chain seq x y z
N MET A 1 -10.42 15.81 6.92
CA MET A 1 -9.21 15.06 6.51
C MET A 1 -9.44 13.57 6.40
N THR A 2 -10.03 12.95 7.41
CA THR A 2 -10.38 11.51 7.37
C THR A 2 -11.29 11.16 6.21
N LYS A 3 -12.33 11.95 6.00
CA LYS A 3 -13.27 11.72 4.88
C LYS A 3 -12.53 11.75 3.53
N LEU A 4 -11.68 12.74 3.31
CA LEU A 4 -10.92 12.86 2.07
C LEU A 4 -10.00 11.65 1.88
N PHE A 5 -9.28 11.24 2.92
CA PHE A 5 -8.42 10.07 2.86
C PHE A 5 -9.24 8.82 2.50
N CYS A 6 -10.33 8.58 3.21
CA CYS A 6 -11.16 7.41 2.98
C CYS A 6 -11.79 7.40 1.57
N ASP A 7 -12.22 8.56 1.08
CA ASP A 7 -12.78 8.67 -0.27
C ASP A 7 -11.72 8.36 -1.34
N TRP A 8 -10.48 8.76 -1.13
CA TRP A 8 -9.39 8.44 -2.06
C TRP A 8 -8.90 7.01 -1.91
N PHE A 9 -8.89 6.48 -0.69
CA PHE A 9 -8.40 5.13 -0.41
C PHE A 9 -9.33 4.04 -0.96
N GLU A 10 -10.63 4.28 -0.89
CA GLU A 10 -11.64 3.35 -1.39
C GLU A 10 -11.56 3.21 -2.91
N GLY A 11 -11.65 1.98 -3.40
CA GLY A 11 -11.74 1.76 -4.83
C GLY A 11 -10.95 0.55 -5.31
N LYS A 12 -10.88 0.43 -6.63
CA LYS A 12 -10.11 -0.59 -7.33
C LYS A 12 -8.92 0.05 -8.01
N TRP A 13 -7.78 -0.59 -7.87
CA TRP A 13 -6.49 -0.09 -8.31
C TRP A 13 -5.75 -1.16 -9.10
N SER A 14 -4.93 -0.77 -10.04
CA SER A 14 -4.13 -1.69 -10.85
C SER A 14 -2.83 -1.03 -11.27
N ASN A 15 -1.76 -1.80 -11.33
CA ASN A 15 -0.48 -1.35 -11.87
C ASN A 15 -0.25 -1.83 -13.31
N ARG A 16 -1.32 -1.97 -14.08
CA ARG A 16 -1.26 -2.46 -15.46
C ARG A 16 -0.20 -1.74 -16.30
N ASN A 17 -0.19 -0.41 -16.27
CA ASN A 17 0.76 0.37 -17.07
C ASN A 17 2.21 0.09 -16.68
N GLN A 18 2.48 0.02 -15.38
CA GLN A 18 3.80 -0.35 -14.87
C GLN A 18 4.19 -1.77 -15.29
N ALA A 19 3.28 -2.73 -15.15
CA ALA A 19 3.54 -4.12 -15.48
C ALA A 19 3.84 -4.30 -16.97
N TYR A 20 3.18 -3.56 -17.85
CA TYR A 20 3.42 -3.61 -19.29
C TYR A 20 4.73 -2.90 -19.66
N ARG A 21 5.07 -1.83 -18.97
CA ARG A 21 6.32 -1.09 -19.18
C ARG A 21 7.54 -1.84 -18.62
N CYS A 22 7.37 -2.52 -17.49
CA CYS A 22 8.45 -3.19 -16.77
C CYS A 22 8.08 -4.63 -16.42
N PRO A 23 7.83 -5.51 -17.42
CA PRO A 23 7.27 -6.84 -17.17
C PRO A 23 8.18 -7.79 -16.39
N ARG A 24 9.49 -7.50 -16.34
CA ARG A 24 10.45 -8.32 -15.59
C ARG A 24 10.65 -7.87 -14.16
N SER A 25 10.31 -6.63 -13.84
CA SER A 25 10.57 -6.06 -12.52
C SER A 25 9.33 -5.78 -11.71
N ALA A 26 8.14 -5.77 -12.32
CA ALA A 26 6.89 -5.51 -11.62
C ALA A 26 5.81 -6.52 -12.03
N ALA A 27 5.31 -7.28 -11.07
CA ALA A 27 4.17 -8.15 -11.30
C ALA A 27 2.91 -7.32 -11.57
N TYR A 28 1.98 -7.88 -12.34
CA TYR A 28 0.69 -7.25 -12.60
C TYR A 28 -0.25 -7.61 -11.43
N VAL A 29 -0.62 -6.59 -10.64
CA VAL A 29 -1.37 -6.74 -9.40
C VAL A 29 -2.63 -5.90 -9.44
N HIS A 30 -3.72 -6.46 -8.93
CA HIS A 30 -4.98 -5.76 -8.67
C HIS A 30 -5.15 -5.56 -7.18
N VAL A 31 -5.53 -4.35 -6.79
CA VAL A 31 -5.79 -3.99 -5.39
C VAL A 31 -7.24 -3.54 -5.28
N GLU A 32 -7.93 -3.99 -4.25
CA GLU A 32 -9.28 -3.53 -3.94
C GLU A 32 -9.31 -3.09 -2.48
N HIS A 33 -9.74 -1.84 -2.27
CA HIS A 33 -10.01 -1.31 -0.95
C HIS A 33 -11.52 -1.12 -0.83
N ARG A 34 -12.18 -2.06 -0.18
CA ARG A 34 -13.63 -2.07 0.01
C ARG A 34 -13.97 -1.50 1.38
N ARG A 35 -14.80 -0.47 1.40
CA ARG A 35 -15.25 0.13 2.66
C ARG A 35 -16.24 -0.80 3.37
N LEU A 36 -15.96 -1.11 4.64
CA LEU A 36 -16.83 -1.93 5.49
C LEU A 36 -17.69 -1.07 6.40
N SER A 37 -17.17 0.07 6.82
CA SER A 37 -17.86 1.04 7.66
C SER A 37 -17.25 2.42 7.39
N GLU A 38 -17.62 3.42 8.17
CA GLU A 38 -17.13 4.77 7.99
C GLU A 38 -15.59 4.86 7.96
N ASN A 39 -14.90 4.03 8.73
CA ASN A 39 -13.45 4.09 8.87
C ASN A 39 -12.76 2.72 8.80
N GLU A 40 -13.44 1.70 8.27
CA GLU A 40 -12.87 0.36 8.14
C GLU A 40 -12.90 -0.10 6.68
N PHE A 41 -11.84 -0.78 6.27
CA PHE A 41 -11.69 -1.29 4.90
C PHE A 41 -11.22 -2.73 4.91
N HIS A 42 -11.67 -3.48 3.91
CA HIS A 42 -11.11 -4.76 3.55
C HIS A 42 -10.22 -4.56 2.33
N CYS A 43 -8.94 -4.89 2.47
CA CYS A 43 -7.94 -4.71 1.43
C CYS A 43 -7.54 -6.07 0.87
N THR A 44 -7.57 -6.20 -0.46
CA THR A 44 -7.14 -7.43 -1.13
C THR A 44 -6.16 -7.11 -2.23
N TYR A 45 -5.14 -7.98 -2.38
CA TYR A 45 -4.12 -7.90 -3.41
C TYR A 45 -4.14 -9.22 -4.19
N ARG A 46 -4.28 -9.15 -5.50
CA ARG A 46 -4.41 -10.32 -6.36
C ARG A 46 -3.53 -10.17 -7.60
N TYR A 47 -2.81 -11.23 -7.94
CA TYR A 47 -2.11 -11.28 -9.22
C TYR A 47 -3.11 -11.42 -10.37
N GLU A 48 -2.83 -10.81 -11.52
CA GLU A 48 -3.70 -10.84 -12.70
C GLU A 48 -4.14 -12.25 -13.09
N LYS A 49 -3.22 -13.20 -13.06
CA LYS A 49 -3.48 -14.59 -13.51
C LYS A 49 -4.13 -15.47 -12.44
N LYS A 50 -4.36 -14.95 -11.25
CA LYS A 50 -4.92 -15.71 -10.13
C LYS A 50 -6.29 -15.18 -9.75
N LYS A 51 -7.22 -16.10 -9.43
CA LYS A 51 -8.57 -15.73 -8.98
C LYS A 51 -8.59 -15.35 -7.50
N GLN A 52 -7.74 -16.00 -6.70
CA GLN A 52 -7.68 -15.76 -5.26
C GLN A 52 -6.65 -14.70 -4.92
N PRO A 53 -6.93 -13.84 -3.95
CA PRO A 53 -5.94 -12.88 -3.48
C PRO A 53 -4.79 -13.59 -2.77
N TYR A 54 -3.57 -13.09 -2.97
CA TYR A 54 -2.42 -13.57 -2.22
C TYR A 54 -2.30 -12.86 -0.87
N ARG A 55 -3.01 -11.75 -0.70
CA ARG A 55 -3.03 -11.00 0.55
C ARG A 55 -4.42 -10.42 0.77
N SER A 56 -4.94 -10.58 1.98
CA SER A 56 -6.27 -10.10 2.36
C SER A 56 -6.23 -9.74 3.83
N PHE A 57 -6.60 -8.51 4.17
CA PHE A 57 -6.58 -8.03 5.55
C PHE A 57 -7.54 -6.86 5.73
N LYS A 58 -7.88 -6.57 6.97
CA LYS A 58 -8.71 -5.42 7.33
C LYS A 58 -7.85 -4.31 7.92
N VAL A 59 -8.21 -3.07 7.61
CA VAL A 59 -7.56 -1.90 8.19
C VAL A 59 -8.60 -1.00 8.82
N LYS A 60 -8.18 -0.24 9.80
CA LYS A 60 -8.99 0.78 10.47
C LYS A 60 -8.27 2.12 10.34
N ILE A 61 -9.03 3.15 9.97
CA ILE A 61 -8.49 4.49 9.74
C ILE A 61 -8.80 5.36 10.94
N HIS A 62 -7.76 6.02 11.46
CA HIS A 62 -7.86 6.97 12.57
C HIS A 62 -7.27 8.31 12.18
N HIS A 63 -7.80 9.38 12.76
CA HIS A 63 -7.23 10.72 12.64
C HIS A 63 -6.71 11.14 14.02
N GLU A 64 -5.42 11.41 14.11
CA GLU A 64 -4.77 11.73 15.37
C GLU A 64 -3.63 12.73 15.14
N ASP A 65 -3.64 13.83 15.87
CA ASP A 65 -2.59 14.87 15.81
C ASP A 65 -2.27 15.37 14.40
N GLY A 66 -3.30 15.56 13.58
CA GLY A 66 -3.12 16.02 12.20
C GLY A 66 -2.65 14.95 11.23
N HIS A 67 -2.54 13.71 11.65
CA HIS A 67 -2.13 12.57 10.83
C HIS A 67 -3.27 11.59 10.64
N ILE A 68 -3.23 10.86 9.52
CA ILE A 68 -4.11 9.73 9.27
C ILE A 68 -3.32 8.46 9.58
N ILE A 69 -3.84 7.64 10.47
CA ILE A 69 -3.21 6.38 10.85
C ILE A 69 -4.01 5.24 10.26
N VAL A 70 -3.37 4.43 9.41
CA VAL A 70 -3.94 3.20 8.89
C VAL A 70 -3.44 2.06 9.76
N LYS A 71 -4.33 1.51 10.57
CA LYS A 71 -3.99 0.39 11.45
C LYS A 71 -4.24 -0.91 10.70
N ASN A 72 -3.17 -1.56 10.30
CA ASN A 72 -3.26 -2.90 9.72
C ASN A 72 -2.74 -3.94 10.72
N PRO A 73 -2.95 -5.26 10.48
CA PRO A 73 -2.59 -6.29 11.45
C PRO A 73 -1.11 -6.35 11.83
N GLU A 74 -0.22 -5.85 10.97
CA GLU A 74 1.22 -5.97 11.18
C GLU A 74 1.84 -4.70 11.76
N MET A 75 1.33 -3.53 11.35
CA MET A 75 1.92 -2.25 11.74
C MET A 75 0.96 -1.10 11.48
N ASP A 76 1.23 0.03 12.11
CA ASP A 76 0.52 1.27 11.82
C ASP A 76 1.27 2.03 10.72
N ILE A 77 0.54 2.48 9.71
CA ILE A 77 1.07 3.32 8.64
C ILE A 77 0.53 4.74 8.88
N VAL A 78 1.42 5.69 9.03
CA VAL A 78 1.06 7.08 9.35
C VAL A 78 1.20 7.94 8.11
N PHE A 79 0.08 8.49 7.65
CA PHE A 79 0.03 9.42 6.51
C PHE A 79 -0.10 10.85 6.99
N ARG A 80 0.51 11.77 6.24
CA ARG A 80 0.30 13.21 6.39
C ARG A 80 -0.05 13.80 5.03
N LEU A 81 -0.81 14.87 5.02
CA LEU A 81 -1.17 15.56 3.79
C LEU A 81 -0.05 16.54 3.42
N GLU A 82 0.55 16.35 2.26
CA GLU A 82 1.63 17.18 1.72
C GLU A 82 1.38 17.48 0.25
N ASN A 83 1.31 18.76 -0.09
CA ASN A 83 1.15 19.20 -1.50
C ASN A 83 -0.01 18.51 -2.22
N GLY A 84 -1.14 18.35 -1.54
CA GLY A 84 -2.33 17.73 -2.14
C GLY A 84 -2.31 16.21 -2.25
N CYS A 85 -1.38 15.56 -1.56
CA CYS A 85 -1.20 14.11 -1.58
C CYS A 85 -0.98 13.60 -0.16
N PHE A 86 -1.52 12.43 0.17
CA PHE A 86 -1.23 11.78 1.45
C PHE A 86 0.04 10.96 1.30
N VAL A 87 1.00 11.22 2.19
CA VAL A 87 2.35 10.62 2.14
C VAL A 87 2.63 9.88 3.43
N ALA A 88 3.15 8.67 3.32
CA ALA A 88 3.60 7.88 4.46
C ALA A 88 5.03 7.38 4.23
N SER A 89 5.79 7.29 5.33
CA SER A 89 7.13 6.70 5.32
C SER A 89 7.37 6.08 6.69
N THR A 90 7.53 4.77 6.74
CA THR A 90 7.73 4.03 7.98
C THR A 90 8.83 3.00 7.78
N ASP A 91 9.87 3.08 8.61
CA ASP A 91 10.94 2.11 8.66
C ASP A 91 10.94 1.50 10.05
N GLN A 92 10.91 0.16 10.15
CA GLN A 92 10.94 -0.49 11.44
C GLN A 92 11.53 -1.88 11.39
N LYS A 93 12.10 -2.28 12.52
CA LYS A 93 12.60 -3.63 12.75
C LYS A 93 11.41 -4.51 13.16
N LEU A 94 11.05 -5.49 12.33
CA LEU A 94 9.97 -6.41 12.64
C LEU A 94 10.41 -7.55 13.57
N SER A 95 11.68 -7.94 13.48
CA SER A 95 12.27 -8.99 14.32
C SER A 95 13.79 -8.79 14.38
N GLU A 96 14.49 -9.69 15.04
CA GLU A 96 15.95 -9.63 15.09
C GLU A 96 16.60 -9.76 13.71
N ASP A 97 15.89 -10.36 12.75
CA ASP A 97 16.44 -10.66 11.43
C ASP A 97 15.84 -9.83 10.29
N ILE A 98 14.74 -9.12 10.52
CA ILE A 98 13.98 -8.46 9.43
C ILE A 98 13.78 -6.97 9.70
N PHE A 99 14.20 -6.16 8.72
CA PHE A 99 13.93 -4.72 8.69
C PHE A 99 12.93 -4.43 7.57
N CYS A 100 11.88 -3.67 7.89
CA CYS A 100 10.80 -3.34 6.97
C CYS A 100 10.79 -1.85 6.65
N SER A 101 10.71 -1.52 5.37
CA SER A 101 10.49 -0.16 4.88
C SER A 101 9.16 -0.09 4.18
N ASN A 102 8.36 0.92 4.52
CA ASN A 102 7.04 1.11 3.95
C ASN A 102 6.88 2.58 3.58
N LYS A 103 6.61 2.85 2.30
CA LYS A 103 6.36 4.20 1.81
C LYS A 103 5.14 4.18 0.92
N ALA A 104 4.33 5.23 0.99
CA ALA A 104 3.13 5.30 0.18
C ALA A 104 2.79 6.74 -0.18
N TYR A 105 2.20 6.92 -1.36
CA TYR A 105 1.64 8.17 -1.84
C TYR A 105 0.23 7.89 -2.31
N LEU A 106 -0.75 8.56 -1.73
CA LEU A 106 -2.15 8.42 -2.10
C LEU A 106 -2.69 9.75 -2.61
N GLY A 107 -3.08 9.79 -3.87
CA GLY A 107 -3.81 10.89 -4.48
C GLY A 107 -5.20 10.43 -4.89
N SER A 108 -5.93 11.29 -5.60
CA SER A 108 -7.30 10.95 -6.04
C SER A 108 -7.33 9.81 -7.07
N ASN A 109 -6.29 9.68 -7.89
CA ASN A 109 -6.26 8.70 -8.98
C ASN A 109 -5.01 7.82 -9.00
N HIS A 110 -4.11 7.97 -8.04
CA HIS A 110 -2.91 7.16 -7.96
C HIS A 110 -2.64 6.73 -6.52
N TYR A 111 -2.02 5.57 -6.40
CA TYR A 111 -1.61 4.99 -5.13
C TYR A 111 -0.28 4.28 -5.36
N HIS A 112 0.81 4.91 -4.96
CA HIS A 112 2.15 4.36 -5.12
C HIS A 112 2.62 3.80 -3.79
N VAL A 113 3.05 2.55 -3.79
CA VAL A 113 3.41 1.84 -2.56
C VAL A 113 4.74 1.14 -2.70
N MET A 114 5.60 1.33 -1.73
CA MET A 114 6.80 0.53 -1.53
C MET A 114 6.66 -0.20 -0.21
N ASP A 115 6.64 -1.52 -0.26
CA ASP A 115 6.62 -2.37 0.92
C ASP A 115 7.77 -3.37 0.75
N LYS A 116 8.82 -3.22 1.54
CA LYS A 116 10.07 -3.92 1.35
C LYS A 116 10.58 -4.47 2.68
N GLY A 117 10.97 -5.74 2.67
CA GLY A 117 11.61 -6.37 3.81
C GLY A 117 12.97 -6.91 3.43
N VAL A 118 13.98 -6.66 4.28
CA VAL A 118 15.35 -7.13 4.07
C VAL A 118 15.84 -7.89 5.28
N ASP A 119 16.72 -8.87 5.03
CA ASP A 119 17.45 -9.58 6.06
C ASP A 119 18.53 -8.63 6.60
N ILE A 120 18.49 -8.35 7.91
CA ILE A 120 19.42 -7.40 8.55
C ILE A 120 20.87 -7.85 8.44
N LYS A 121 21.12 -9.15 8.53
CA LYS A 121 22.47 -9.71 8.55
C LYS A 121 23.13 -9.72 7.17
N THR A 122 22.35 -10.02 6.13
CA THR A 122 22.88 -10.19 4.78
C THR A 122 22.57 -9.04 3.84
N GLY A 123 21.59 -8.17 4.20
CA GLY A 123 21.06 -7.14 3.32
C GLY A 123 20.19 -7.68 2.18
N ARG A 124 19.90 -8.99 2.22
CA ARG A 124 19.14 -9.65 1.16
C ARG A 124 17.67 -9.29 1.19
N LEU A 125 17.11 -9.04 0.01
CA LEU A 125 15.68 -8.78 -0.15
C LEU A 125 14.87 -10.03 0.17
N ILE A 126 13.90 -9.89 1.08
CA ILE A 126 12.96 -10.97 1.43
C ILE A 126 11.65 -10.79 0.66
N TRP A 127 11.11 -9.57 0.61
CA TRP A 127 9.95 -9.24 -0.20
C TRP A 127 10.04 -7.80 -0.71
N GLY A 128 9.22 -7.48 -1.72
CA GLY A 128 9.16 -6.17 -2.34
C GLY A 128 9.91 -6.11 -3.66
N LEU A 129 9.93 -4.94 -4.26
CA LEU A 129 10.65 -4.69 -5.50
C LEU A 129 12.09 -4.26 -5.19
N GLU A 130 13.01 -4.57 -6.09
CA GLU A 130 14.40 -4.15 -5.98
C GLU A 130 14.55 -2.65 -6.26
N ASP A 131 15.72 -2.09 -5.88
CA ASP A 131 16.11 -0.69 -6.13
C ASP A 131 15.13 0.35 -5.58
N ASP A 132 14.48 0.03 -4.45
CA ASP A 132 13.50 0.90 -3.80
C ASP A 132 12.38 1.36 -4.73
N ALA A 133 12.02 0.51 -5.68
CA ALA A 133 10.95 0.78 -6.62
C ALA A 133 9.58 0.69 -5.94
N TYR A 134 8.63 1.49 -6.44
CA TYR A 134 7.26 1.49 -5.98
C TYR A 134 6.37 0.69 -6.92
N PHE A 135 5.33 0.05 -6.35
CA PHE A 135 4.18 -0.34 -7.14
C PHE A 135 3.40 0.93 -7.48
N GLU A 136 3.16 1.15 -8.76
CA GLU A 136 2.48 2.34 -9.27
C GLU A 136 1.05 2.00 -9.65
N PHE A 137 0.16 2.02 -8.65
CA PHE A 137 -1.25 1.72 -8.87
C PHE A 137 -2.01 2.95 -9.34
N GLU A 138 -2.89 2.75 -10.32
CA GLU A 138 -3.80 3.75 -10.82
C GLU A 138 -5.23 3.30 -10.57
N ARG A 139 -6.13 4.25 -10.33
CA ARG A 139 -7.54 3.94 -10.08
C ARG A 139 -8.18 3.42 -11.36
N VAL A 140 -8.85 2.27 -11.25
CA VAL A 140 -9.52 1.64 -12.39
C VAL A 140 -11.02 1.48 -12.20
N GLY A 141 -11.56 1.85 -11.04
CA GLY A 141 -12.99 1.79 -10.81
C GLY A 141 -13.38 1.96 -9.36
N SER A 142 -14.70 1.89 -9.16
CA SER A 142 -15.30 1.87 -7.83
C SER A 142 -15.53 0.43 -7.38
N VAL A 143 -15.62 0.26 -6.10
CA VAL A 143 -15.96 -1.05 -5.52
C VAL A 143 -17.48 -1.26 -5.53
#